data_1785a2560a072271ec596cb61027ca69
#
_entry.id   1785a2560a072271ec596cb61027ca69
#
_cell.length_a   1.000
_cell.length_b   1.000
_cell.length_c   1.000
_cell.angle_alpha   90.00
_cell.angle_beta   90.00
_cell.angle_gamma   90.00
#
_symmetry.space_group_name_H-M   'P 1'
#
loop_
_entity.id
_entity.type
_entity.pdbx_description
1 polymer ?
#
loop_
_entity_poly.entity_id
_entity_poly.type
_entity_poly.pdbx_seq_one_letter_code
_entity_poly.pdbx_strand_id
1 'polypeptide(L)'
;NLWISTSNGISRYNIKTKECANYNIFNGVAIQEFTPHSGAMLPNGDICFSGNNGFVTFTPDELQQNSYIPPLVLTGLVVNNEEVEPGASTILTSILDDTEEIRLKYNQNNISISYCALNYIFPEQNQYAIFLEGHDKEWNYIGNRKEAYYTNLSPGTYIFEVKGANNDGIWNEQVKKLRIIITPPLWKTWYAYLFYVVAVSYTHLTLPTICSV
;
A
#
# COMPACT_ATOMS: atom_id res chain seq x y z
N ASN A 1 -22.84 23.91 6.56
CA ASN A 1 -22.65 22.80 5.62
C ASN A 1 -23.72 22.89 4.52
N LEU A 2 -23.33 22.51 3.31
CA LEU A 2 -24.22 22.29 2.17
C LEU A 2 -24.35 20.80 1.95
N TRP A 3 -25.56 20.29 1.81
CA TRP A 3 -25.82 18.87 1.53
C TRP A 3 -26.32 18.73 0.11
N ILE A 4 -25.69 17.82 -0.64
CA ILE A 4 -25.92 17.64 -2.08
C ILE A 4 -26.14 16.17 -2.35
N SER A 5 -27.25 15.79 -2.96
CA SER A 5 -27.43 14.45 -3.51
C SER A 5 -26.70 14.34 -4.85
N THR A 6 -26.01 13.22 -5.05
CA THR A 6 -25.23 12.92 -6.24
C THR A 6 -25.61 11.54 -6.77
N SER A 7 -25.12 11.18 -7.95
CA SER A 7 -25.31 9.82 -8.51
C SER A 7 -24.59 8.70 -7.71
N ASN A 8 -23.80 9.04 -6.72
CA ASN A 8 -23.05 8.07 -5.90
C ASN A 8 -23.27 8.27 -4.40
N GLY A 9 -24.41 8.86 -4.00
CA GLY A 9 -24.74 9.11 -2.61
C GLY A 9 -24.97 10.58 -2.27
N ILE A 10 -24.69 10.96 -1.03
CA ILE A 10 -24.89 12.30 -0.49
C ILE A 10 -23.51 12.89 -0.15
N SER A 11 -23.28 14.13 -0.58
CA SER A 11 -22.07 14.88 -0.27
C SER A 11 -22.36 16.00 0.72
N ARG A 12 -21.56 16.10 1.77
CA ARG A 12 -21.53 17.24 2.70
C ARG A 12 -20.37 18.15 2.33
N TYR A 13 -20.65 19.37 1.96
CA TYR A 13 -19.64 20.39 1.69
C TYR A 13 -19.61 21.43 2.81
N ASN A 14 -18.49 21.58 3.46
CA ASN A 14 -18.27 22.63 4.46
C ASN A 14 -17.82 23.91 3.76
N ILE A 15 -18.68 24.92 3.75
CA ILE A 15 -18.43 26.20 3.05
C ILE A 15 -17.23 26.94 3.64
N LYS A 16 -16.96 26.78 4.96
CA LYS A 16 -15.88 27.50 5.66
C LYS A 16 -14.52 26.83 5.45
N THR A 17 -14.42 25.49 5.64
CA THR A 17 -13.17 24.74 5.50
C THR A 17 -12.91 24.26 4.08
N LYS A 18 -13.93 24.33 3.19
CA LYS A 18 -13.93 23.81 1.81
C LYS A 18 -13.74 22.30 1.74
N GLU A 19 -13.92 21.59 2.84
CA GLU A 19 -13.85 20.14 2.89
C GLU A 19 -15.14 19.51 2.39
N CYS A 20 -14.99 18.37 1.68
CA CYS A 20 -16.08 17.57 1.18
C CYS A 20 -16.03 16.17 1.78
N ALA A 21 -17.14 15.71 2.37
CA ALA A 21 -17.30 14.35 2.84
C ALA A 21 -18.44 13.68 2.05
N ASN A 22 -18.20 12.45 1.58
CA ASN A 22 -19.15 11.71 0.77
C ASN A 22 -19.70 10.53 1.57
N TYR A 23 -21.03 10.36 1.53
CA TYR A 23 -21.78 9.27 2.16
C TYR A 23 -22.49 8.47 1.07
N ASN A 24 -22.26 7.20 1.01
CA ASN A 24 -22.82 6.31 -0.02
C ASN A 24 -23.44 5.06 0.62
N ILE A 25 -23.71 4.02 -0.18
CA ILE A 25 -24.30 2.77 0.28
C ILE A 25 -23.51 2.12 1.42
N PHE A 26 -22.19 2.27 1.42
CA PHE A 26 -21.33 1.76 2.48
C PHE A 26 -21.44 2.55 3.79
N ASN A 27 -21.92 3.78 3.75
CA ASN A 27 -22.24 4.60 4.92
C ASN A 27 -23.71 4.49 5.33
N GLY A 28 -24.46 3.50 4.78
CA GLY A 28 -25.86 3.29 5.08
C GLY A 28 -26.83 4.10 4.24
N VAL A 29 -26.36 4.85 3.22
CA VAL A 29 -27.21 5.54 2.25
C VAL A 29 -27.73 4.53 1.24
N ALA A 30 -28.89 3.94 1.47
CA ALA A 30 -29.45 2.86 0.65
C ALA A 30 -29.88 3.30 -0.77
N ILE A 31 -29.93 4.61 -1.05
CA ILE A 31 -30.32 5.16 -2.33
C ILE A 31 -29.09 5.49 -3.16
N GLN A 32 -29.03 4.95 -4.37
CA GLN A 32 -27.96 5.23 -5.34
C GLN A 32 -28.34 6.33 -6.33
N GLU A 33 -29.62 6.42 -6.69
CA GLU A 33 -30.12 7.40 -7.66
C GLU A 33 -31.13 8.31 -6.98
N PHE A 34 -30.76 9.55 -6.78
CA PHE A 34 -31.62 10.57 -6.19
C PHE A 34 -32.42 11.29 -7.24
N THR A 35 -33.67 11.58 -6.89
CA THR A 35 -34.54 12.44 -7.74
C THR A 35 -34.04 13.88 -7.68
N PRO A 36 -33.89 14.58 -8.82
CA PRO A 36 -33.50 15.98 -8.83
C PRO A 36 -34.48 16.84 -8.01
N HIS A 37 -33.95 17.80 -7.27
CA HIS A 37 -34.75 18.77 -6.46
C HIS A 37 -35.57 18.10 -5.33
N SER A 38 -35.23 16.93 -4.88
CA SER A 38 -36.00 16.17 -3.88
C SER A 38 -35.51 16.35 -2.44
N GLY A 39 -34.57 17.26 -2.19
CA GLY A 39 -34.06 17.54 -0.86
C GLY A 39 -34.98 18.46 -0.06
N ALA A 40 -35.29 18.07 1.17
CA ALA A 40 -36.07 18.87 2.11
C ALA A 40 -35.50 18.81 3.52
N MET A 41 -35.63 19.90 4.27
CA MET A 41 -35.37 19.93 5.71
C MET A 41 -36.69 19.71 6.44
N LEU A 42 -36.73 18.75 7.33
CA LEU A 42 -37.88 18.40 8.14
C LEU A 42 -37.99 19.34 9.35
N PRO A 43 -39.19 19.47 9.97
CA PRO A 43 -39.40 20.34 11.14
C PRO A 43 -38.51 19.98 12.37
N ASN A 44 -38.09 18.74 12.48
CA ASN A 44 -37.18 18.25 13.53
C ASN A 44 -35.72 18.55 13.26
N GLY A 45 -35.36 19.15 12.14
CA GLY A 45 -34.00 19.47 11.73
C GLY A 45 -33.31 18.39 10.88
N ASP A 46 -33.94 17.25 10.65
CA ASP A 46 -33.46 16.22 9.76
C ASP A 46 -33.47 16.64 8.30
N ILE A 47 -32.56 16.11 7.53
CA ILE A 47 -32.52 16.26 6.07
C ILE A 47 -33.09 15.00 5.43
N CYS A 48 -33.99 15.20 4.48
CA CYS A 48 -34.60 14.15 3.69
C CYS A 48 -34.21 14.30 2.22
N PHE A 49 -33.75 13.22 1.59
CA PHE A 49 -33.62 13.15 0.14
C PHE A 49 -34.41 11.94 -0.38
N SER A 50 -35.10 12.10 -1.49
CA SER A 50 -35.81 11.01 -2.16
C SER A 50 -35.08 10.54 -3.43
N GLY A 51 -35.31 9.29 -3.79
CA GLY A 51 -34.80 8.67 -4.99
C GLY A 51 -35.73 7.58 -5.52
N ASN A 52 -35.27 6.84 -6.51
CA ASN A 52 -36.10 5.86 -7.23
C ASN A 52 -36.64 4.73 -6.33
N ASN A 53 -35.95 4.38 -5.24
CA ASN A 53 -36.30 3.26 -4.36
C ASN A 53 -36.75 3.69 -2.96
N GLY A 54 -37.14 4.98 -2.76
CA GLY A 54 -37.59 5.46 -1.47
C GLY A 54 -36.96 6.78 -1.07
N PHE A 55 -36.78 6.99 0.22
CA PHE A 55 -36.17 8.19 0.76
C PHE A 55 -35.18 7.84 1.87
N VAL A 56 -34.23 8.71 2.08
CA VAL A 56 -33.28 8.63 3.21
C VAL A 56 -33.45 9.89 4.05
N THR A 57 -33.53 9.69 5.36
CA THR A 57 -33.52 10.79 6.35
C THR A 57 -32.34 10.62 7.28
N PHE A 58 -31.71 11.71 7.65
CA PHE A 58 -30.62 11.71 8.61
C PHE A 58 -30.55 13.05 9.36
N THR A 59 -30.08 12.97 10.60
CA THR A 59 -29.77 14.15 11.41
C THR A 59 -28.35 14.62 11.08
N PRO A 60 -28.15 15.85 10.57
CA PRO A 60 -26.82 16.32 10.14
C PRO A 60 -25.74 16.26 11.23
N ASP A 61 -26.14 16.48 12.49
CA ASP A 61 -25.20 16.52 13.63
C ASP A 61 -24.83 15.11 14.17
N GLU A 62 -25.59 14.07 13.80
CA GLU A 62 -25.31 12.68 14.18
C GLU A 62 -24.35 11.99 13.21
N LEU A 63 -24.14 12.54 12.03
CA LEU A 63 -23.18 12.00 11.06
C LEU A 63 -21.76 12.34 11.50
N GLN A 64 -21.20 11.47 12.34
CA GLN A 64 -19.83 11.59 12.79
C GLN A 64 -18.88 11.05 11.73
N GLN A 65 -17.76 11.73 11.54
CA GLN A 65 -16.63 11.19 10.81
C GLN A 65 -16.02 10.06 11.63
N ASN A 66 -15.63 8.99 10.95
CA ASN A 66 -14.86 7.93 11.58
C ASN A 66 -13.44 8.44 11.89
N SER A 67 -13.24 8.89 13.13
CA SER A 67 -11.93 9.34 13.61
C SER A 67 -10.99 8.18 13.97
N TYR A 68 -11.45 6.93 13.85
CA TYR A 68 -10.63 5.76 14.13
C TYR A 68 -9.51 5.61 13.10
N ILE A 69 -8.28 5.62 13.59
CA ILE A 69 -7.09 5.38 12.79
C ILE A 69 -6.78 3.88 12.87
N PRO A 70 -6.98 3.12 11.79
CA PRO A 70 -6.77 1.68 11.84
C PRO A 70 -5.28 1.34 11.94
N PRO A 71 -4.89 0.40 12.81
CA PRO A 71 -3.54 -0.16 12.77
C PRO A 71 -3.34 -0.92 11.47
N LEU A 72 -2.12 -0.86 10.94
CA LEU A 72 -1.74 -1.48 9.70
C LEU A 72 -0.84 -2.68 9.97
N VAL A 73 -1.15 -3.81 9.35
CA VAL A 73 -0.42 -5.06 9.48
C VAL A 73 0.05 -5.58 8.13
N LEU A 74 1.21 -6.21 8.10
CA LEU A 74 1.73 -6.93 6.94
C LEU A 74 1.19 -8.37 7.00
N THR A 75 0.48 -8.79 5.94
CA THR A 75 -0.27 -10.05 5.95
C THR A 75 0.37 -11.17 5.16
N GLY A 76 1.18 -10.86 4.15
CA GLY A 76 1.79 -11.87 3.29
C GLY A 76 2.99 -11.37 2.51
N LEU A 77 3.87 -12.29 2.17
CA LEU A 77 5.03 -12.09 1.31
C LEU A 77 5.05 -13.15 0.22
N VAL A 78 5.14 -12.73 -1.03
CA VAL A 78 5.34 -13.60 -2.19
C VAL A 78 6.67 -13.24 -2.82
N VAL A 79 7.50 -14.23 -3.11
CA VAL A 79 8.81 -14.07 -3.74
C VAL A 79 8.87 -14.94 -4.98
N ASN A 80 9.10 -14.35 -6.16
CA ASN A 80 9.09 -15.03 -7.47
C ASN A 80 7.83 -15.88 -7.70
N ASN A 81 6.66 -15.37 -7.32
CA ASN A 81 5.35 -16.04 -7.42
C ASN A 81 5.16 -17.25 -6.47
N GLU A 82 6.05 -17.43 -5.50
CA GLU A 82 5.90 -18.43 -4.44
C GLU A 82 5.60 -17.73 -3.12
N GLU A 83 4.55 -18.16 -2.43
CA GLU A 83 4.19 -17.64 -1.12
C GLU A 83 5.21 -18.10 -0.08
N VAL A 84 5.65 -17.17 0.76
CA VAL A 84 6.64 -17.43 1.81
C VAL A 84 5.92 -17.63 3.14
N GLU A 85 5.83 -18.88 3.57
CA GLU A 85 5.24 -19.23 4.86
C GLU A 85 6.21 -19.00 6.02
N PRO A 86 5.74 -18.49 7.17
CA PRO A 86 6.54 -18.35 8.38
C PRO A 86 7.05 -19.71 8.88
N GLY A 87 8.36 -19.78 9.17
CA GLY A 87 9.01 -21.00 9.69
C GLY A 87 9.28 -22.11 8.66
N ALA A 88 8.66 -22.08 7.47
CA ALA A 88 8.90 -23.04 6.40
C ALA A 88 10.09 -22.66 5.52
N SER A 89 10.54 -21.42 5.54
CA SER A 89 11.63 -20.90 4.75
C SER A 89 12.68 -20.18 5.59
N THR A 90 13.89 -20.04 5.06
CA THR A 90 14.96 -19.23 5.67
C THR A 90 14.73 -17.73 5.52
N ILE A 91 13.68 -17.31 4.79
CA ILE A 91 13.37 -15.92 4.51
C ILE A 91 12.56 -15.33 5.67
N LEU A 92 11.55 -16.07 6.15
CA LEU A 92 10.69 -15.68 7.27
C LEU A 92 10.84 -16.68 8.42
N THR A 93 11.37 -16.23 9.55
CA THR A 93 11.47 -17.04 10.78
C THR A 93 10.24 -16.88 11.66
N SER A 94 9.51 -15.78 11.53
CA SER A 94 8.31 -15.43 12.29
C SER A 94 7.24 -14.86 11.36
N ILE A 95 6.12 -14.45 11.92
CA ILE A 95 5.05 -13.74 11.18
C ILE A 95 5.64 -12.47 10.54
N LEU A 96 5.25 -12.17 9.31
CA LEU A 96 5.78 -11.04 8.54
C LEU A 96 5.63 -9.70 9.29
N ASP A 97 4.53 -9.54 10.03
CA ASP A 97 4.26 -8.32 10.78
C ASP A 97 5.26 -8.08 11.93
N ASP A 98 5.79 -9.13 12.53
CA ASP A 98 6.79 -9.09 13.60
C ASP A 98 8.24 -9.09 13.06
N THR A 99 8.40 -9.21 11.74
CA THR A 99 9.70 -9.29 11.08
C THR A 99 10.16 -7.89 10.68
N GLU A 100 11.32 -7.46 11.19
CA GLU A 100 11.91 -6.16 10.84
C GLU A 100 12.74 -6.22 9.55
N GLU A 101 13.33 -7.39 9.24
CA GLU A 101 14.26 -7.56 8.12
C GLU A 101 14.06 -8.91 7.42
N ILE A 102 14.02 -8.89 6.10
CA ILE A 102 14.07 -10.10 5.25
C ILE A 102 15.32 -10.08 4.36
N ARG A 103 15.89 -11.26 4.14
CA ARG A 103 17.08 -11.43 3.28
C ARG A 103 16.76 -12.31 2.10
N LEU A 104 16.95 -11.76 0.91
CA LEU A 104 16.70 -12.41 -0.37
C LEU A 104 18.01 -12.64 -1.12
N LYS A 105 18.01 -13.67 -1.97
CA LYS A 105 19.10 -13.92 -2.91
C LYS A 105 18.94 -13.04 -4.15
N TYR A 106 20.00 -12.82 -4.89
CA TYR A 106 20.01 -12.02 -6.13
C TYR A 106 18.97 -12.45 -7.19
N ASN A 107 18.59 -13.73 -7.19
CA ASN A 107 17.59 -14.29 -8.10
C ASN A 107 16.15 -14.22 -7.53
N GLN A 108 15.97 -13.74 -6.31
CA GLN A 108 14.71 -13.53 -5.62
C GLN A 108 14.36 -12.02 -5.65
N ASN A 109 14.19 -11.50 -6.85
CA ASN A 109 14.12 -10.07 -7.11
C ASN A 109 12.72 -9.57 -7.52
N ASN A 110 11.74 -10.47 -7.55
CA ASN A 110 10.34 -10.12 -7.76
C ASN A 110 9.59 -10.39 -6.45
N ILE A 111 9.05 -9.36 -5.84
CA ILE A 111 8.38 -9.45 -4.54
C ILE A 111 6.99 -8.83 -4.61
N SER A 112 6.05 -9.46 -3.91
CA SER A 112 4.76 -8.87 -3.59
C SER A 112 4.58 -8.89 -2.09
N ILE A 113 4.17 -7.76 -1.52
CA ILE A 113 3.92 -7.59 -0.09
C ILE A 113 2.46 -7.24 0.08
N SER A 114 1.74 -8.09 0.82
CA SER A 114 0.33 -7.88 1.17
C SER A 114 0.23 -7.21 2.53
N TYR A 115 -0.71 -6.29 2.67
CA TYR A 115 -0.96 -5.54 3.90
C TYR A 115 -2.44 -5.23 4.05
N CYS A 116 -2.86 -4.95 5.27
CA CYS A 116 -4.24 -4.64 5.59
C CYS A 116 -4.31 -3.61 6.73
N ALA A 117 -5.18 -2.61 6.57
CA ALA A 117 -5.58 -1.74 7.67
C ALA A 117 -6.78 -2.36 8.40
N LEU A 118 -6.66 -2.55 9.71
CA LEU A 118 -7.69 -3.21 10.54
C LEU A 118 -8.84 -2.25 10.85
N ASN A 119 -9.57 -1.87 9.81
CA ASN A 119 -10.81 -1.11 9.88
C ASN A 119 -11.97 -2.02 9.49
N TYR A 120 -12.82 -2.34 10.46
CA TYR A 120 -13.94 -3.28 10.28
C TYR A 120 -15.23 -2.59 9.82
N ILE A 121 -15.29 -1.26 9.84
CA ILE A 121 -16.51 -0.52 9.49
C ILE A 121 -16.70 -0.55 7.97
N PHE A 122 -15.68 -0.16 7.19
CA PHE A 122 -15.72 -0.16 5.72
C PHE A 122 -14.33 -0.51 5.17
N PRO A 123 -13.89 -1.77 5.27
CA PRO A 123 -12.53 -2.20 4.92
C PRO A 123 -12.19 -2.02 3.43
N GLU A 124 -13.20 -1.97 2.56
CA GLU A 124 -13.02 -1.78 1.12
C GLU A 124 -12.77 -0.33 0.72
N GLN A 125 -13.07 0.61 1.60
CA GLN A 125 -12.82 2.05 1.39
C GLN A 125 -11.52 2.54 1.99
N ASN A 126 -10.77 1.68 2.66
CA ASN A 126 -9.45 2.02 3.15
C ASN A 126 -8.55 2.40 1.98
N GLN A 127 -7.75 3.42 2.17
CA GLN A 127 -6.77 3.86 1.18
C GLN A 127 -5.37 3.56 1.67
N TYR A 128 -4.48 3.30 0.74
CA TYR A 128 -3.09 2.96 1.04
C TYR A 128 -2.14 3.82 0.22
N ALA A 129 -1.01 4.10 0.81
CA ALA A 129 0.13 4.65 0.11
C ALA A 129 1.37 3.84 0.48
N ILE A 130 2.20 3.55 -0.52
CA ILE A 130 3.41 2.76 -0.40
C ILE A 130 4.62 3.55 -0.86
N PHE A 131 5.76 3.21 -0.30
CA PHE A 131 7.04 3.79 -0.67
C PHE A 131 8.14 2.75 -0.46
N LEU A 132 9.00 2.55 -1.46
CA LEU A 132 10.17 1.70 -1.36
C LEU A 132 11.42 2.57 -1.42
N GLU A 133 12.00 2.86 -0.26
CA GLU A 133 13.25 3.61 -0.18
C GLU A 133 14.37 2.86 -0.93
N GLY A 134 15.11 3.58 -1.76
CA GLY A 134 16.10 3.02 -2.68
C GLY A 134 15.56 2.64 -4.06
N HIS A 135 14.24 2.76 -4.30
CA HIS A 135 13.59 2.51 -5.58
C HIS A 135 12.65 3.63 -6.00
N ASP A 136 11.71 4.00 -5.13
CA ASP A 136 10.71 5.03 -5.41
C ASP A 136 11.26 6.43 -5.13
N LYS A 137 10.76 7.43 -5.85
CA LYS A 137 11.12 8.85 -5.65
C LYS A 137 10.15 9.57 -4.71
N GLU A 138 8.90 9.13 -4.69
CA GLU A 138 7.81 9.72 -3.92
C GLU A 138 6.80 8.65 -3.49
N TRP A 139 5.89 9.02 -2.60
CA TRP A 139 4.82 8.13 -2.14
C TRP A 139 3.85 7.79 -3.27
N ASN A 140 3.62 6.51 -3.50
CA ASN A 140 2.64 6.00 -4.45
C ASN A 140 1.30 5.80 -3.75
N TYR A 141 0.31 6.64 -4.08
CA TYR A 141 -1.07 6.51 -3.59
C TYR A 141 -1.82 5.51 -4.48
N ILE A 142 -2.06 4.32 -3.97
CA ILE A 142 -2.55 3.18 -4.73
C ILE A 142 -4.04 2.87 -4.49
N GLY A 143 -4.75 3.75 -3.79
CA GLY A 143 -6.16 3.59 -3.46
C GLY A 143 -6.39 2.42 -2.50
N ASN A 144 -7.33 1.55 -2.82
CA ASN A 144 -7.73 0.43 -1.96
C ASN A 144 -6.97 -0.89 -2.22
N ARG A 145 -5.91 -0.87 -3.02
CA ARG A 145 -5.10 -2.06 -3.27
C ARG A 145 -4.39 -2.49 -1.99
N LYS A 146 -4.46 -3.79 -1.70
CA LYS A 146 -3.87 -4.40 -0.48
C LYS A 146 -2.54 -5.09 -0.75
N GLU A 147 -1.97 -4.89 -1.93
CA GLU A 147 -0.72 -5.53 -2.36
C GLU A 147 0.17 -4.53 -3.10
N ALA A 148 1.46 -4.60 -2.80
CA ALA A 148 2.53 -3.86 -3.47
C ALA A 148 3.38 -4.84 -4.27
N TYR A 149 3.59 -4.55 -5.54
CA TYR A 149 4.40 -5.37 -6.45
C TYR A 149 5.66 -4.63 -6.86
N TYR A 150 6.80 -5.27 -6.65
CA TYR A 150 8.09 -4.78 -7.11
C TYR A 150 8.79 -5.87 -7.90
N THR A 151 9.21 -5.56 -9.11
CA THR A 151 9.84 -6.52 -10.02
C THR A 151 11.24 -6.08 -10.39
N ASN A 152 12.11 -7.07 -10.59
CA ASN A 152 13.49 -6.87 -11.05
C ASN A 152 14.30 -5.91 -10.15
N LEU A 153 14.16 -6.04 -8.84
CA LEU A 153 14.94 -5.28 -7.88
C LEU A 153 16.44 -5.66 -7.99
N SER A 154 17.29 -4.66 -8.04
CA SER A 154 18.73 -4.86 -8.03
C SER A 154 19.23 -5.32 -6.65
N PRO A 155 20.39 -6.01 -6.55
CA PRO A 155 21.01 -6.25 -5.26
C PRO A 155 21.25 -4.94 -4.50
N GLY A 156 20.83 -4.90 -3.24
CA GLY A 156 20.87 -3.69 -2.41
C GLY A 156 20.03 -3.83 -1.16
N THR A 157 19.93 -2.74 -0.41
CA THR A 157 19.07 -2.62 0.77
C THR A 157 17.96 -1.63 0.47
N TYR A 158 16.72 -2.06 0.75
CA TYR A 158 15.51 -1.29 0.56
C TYR A 158 14.74 -1.23 1.87
N ILE A 159 13.95 -0.18 2.08
CA ILE A 159 13.00 -0.10 3.17
C ILE A 159 11.61 0.09 2.56
N PHE A 160 10.80 -0.95 2.68
CA PHE A 160 9.39 -0.87 2.31
C PHE A 160 8.63 -0.16 3.40
N GLU A 161 7.89 0.86 3.04
CA GLU A 161 7.05 1.65 3.93
C GLU A 161 5.62 1.66 3.40
N VAL A 162 4.66 1.45 4.29
CA VAL A 162 3.24 1.52 3.95
C VAL A 162 2.49 2.29 5.02
N LYS A 163 1.58 3.14 4.59
CA LYS A 163 0.62 3.86 5.44
C LYS A 163 -0.79 3.66 4.91
N GLY A 164 -1.76 3.66 5.81
CA GLY A 164 -3.17 3.49 5.50
C GLY A 164 -4.01 4.67 5.95
N ALA A 165 -5.12 4.87 5.28
CA ALA A 165 -6.17 5.77 5.72
C ALA A 165 -7.48 4.99 5.89
N ASN A 166 -8.33 5.47 6.78
CA ASN A 166 -9.68 4.94 6.94
C ASN A 166 -10.60 5.37 5.77
N ASN A 167 -11.84 4.94 5.82
CA ASN A 167 -12.89 5.29 4.84
C ASN A 167 -13.16 6.79 4.70
N ASP A 168 -12.86 7.60 5.71
CA ASP A 168 -13.03 9.06 5.71
C ASP A 168 -11.75 9.81 5.29
N GLY A 169 -10.72 9.09 4.86
CA GLY A 169 -9.46 9.66 4.38
C GLY A 169 -8.53 10.14 5.49
N ILE A 170 -8.72 9.71 6.73
CA ILE A 170 -7.82 10.02 7.84
C ILE A 170 -6.64 9.06 7.80
N TRP A 171 -5.46 9.60 7.49
CA TRP A 171 -4.23 8.84 7.35
C TRP A 171 -3.62 8.49 8.71
N ASN A 172 -3.10 7.25 8.81
CA ASN A 172 -2.26 6.86 9.92
C ASN A 172 -0.86 7.48 9.75
N GLU A 173 -0.41 8.23 10.77
CA GLU A 173 0.94 8.79 10.80
C GLU A 173 2.00 7.73 11.11
N GLN A 174 1.59 6.62 11.74
CA GLN A 174 2.49 5.50 12.01
C GLN A 174 2.66 4.66 10.73
N VAL A 175 3.84 4.76 10.14
CA VAL A 175 4.22 4.02 8.94
C VAL A 175 4.72 2.64 9.35
N LYS A 176 4.19 1.58 8.74
CA LYS A 176 4.73 0.23 8.89
C LYS A 176 5.94 0.06 7.97
N LYS A 177 7.03 -0.49 8.50
CA LYS A 177 8.31 -0.61 7.78
C LYS A 177 8.77 -2.05 7.74
N LEU A 178 9.38 -2.44 6.62
CA LEU A 178 10.04 -3.73 6.43
C LEU A 178 11.34 -3.51 5.66
N ARG A 179 12.46 -3.89 6.26
CA ARG A 179 13.76 -3.85 5.59
C ARG A 179 13.93 -5.08 4.68
N ILE A 180 14.33 -4.84 3.44
CA ILE A 180 14.54 -5.88 2.42
C ILE A 180 15.99 -5.81 1.96
N ILE A 181 16.75 -6.88 2.16
CA ILE A 181 18.15 -6.97 1.72
C ILE A 181 18.24 -8.01 0.61
N ILE A 182 18.62 -7.57 -0.58
CA ILE A 182 18.88 -8.46 -1.72
C ILE A 182 20.39 -8.62 -1.85
N THR A 183 20.89 -9.83 -1.57
CA THR A 183 22.32 -10.11 -1.59
C THR A 183 22.84 -10.19 -3.02
N PRO A 184 24.03 -9.61 -3.33
CA PRO A 184 24.61 -9.72 -4.66
C PRO A 184 25.08 -11.15 -4.95
N PRO A 185 25.14 -11.56 -6.23
CA PRO A 185 25.67 -12.84 -6.61
C PRO A 185 27.19 -12.92 -6.30
N LEU A 186 27.67 -14.12 -6.01
CA LEU A 186 29.06 -14.36 -5.61
C LEU A 186 30.08 -13.81 -6.60
N TRP A 187 29.78 -13.86 -7.90
CA TRP A 187 30.68 -13.37 -8.97
C TRP A 187 30.72 -11.84 -9.10
N LYS A 188 29.84 -11.09 -8.42
CA LYS A 188 29.86 -9.61 -8.34
C LYS A 188 30.38 -9.11 -6.98
N THR A 189 31.05 -9.95 -6.21
CA THR A 189 31.65 -9.55 -4.95
C THR A 189 33.10 -9.07 -5.17
N TRP A 190 33.64 -8.27 -4.24
CA TRP A 190 34.97 -7.68 -4.37
C TRP A 190 36.08 -8.74 -4.52
N TYR A 191 35.95 -9.89 -3.84
CA TYR A 191 36.90 -11.00 -3.93
C TYR A 191 36.80 -11.73 -5.28
N ALA A 192 35.65 -11.77 -5.93
CA ALA A 192 35.52 -12.29 -7.29
C ALA A 192 36.25 -11.39 -8.30
N TYR A 193 36.12 -10.07 -8.15
CA TYR A 193 36.90 -9.13 -8.98
C TYR A 193 38.41 -9.27 -8.76
N LEU A 194 38.85 -9.44 -7.50
CA LEU A 194 40.25 -9.69 -7.22
C LEU A 194 40.71 -10.97 -7.92
N PHE A 195 39.94 -12.05 -7.83
CA PHE A 195 40.23 -13.32 -8.52
C PHE A 195 40.33 -13.11 -10.05
N TYR A 196 39.43 -12.36 -10.65
CA TYR A 196 39.47 -12.07 -12.10
C TYR A 196 40.73 -11.30 -12.48
N VAL A 197 41.11 -10.28 -11.70
CA VAL A 197 42.35 -9.53 -11.95
C VAL A 197 43.59 -10.45 -11.90
N VAL A 198 43.67 -11.31 -10.89
CA VAL A 198 44.79 -12.26 -10.77
C VAL A 198 44.81 -13.26 -11.94
N ALA A 199 43.65 -13.81 -12.30
CA ALA A 199 43.54 -14.78 -13.40
C ALA A 199 43.93 -14.13 -14.75
N VAL A 200 43.45 -12.92 -15.03
CA VAL A 200 43.81 -12.19 -16.24
C VAL A 200 45.31 -11.85 -16.26
N SER A 201 45.87 -11.38 -15.14
CA SER A 201 47.28 -11.07 -15.04
C SER A 201 48.17 -12.33 -15.27
N TYR A 202 47.76 -13.46 -14.71
CA TYR A 202 48.46 -14.73 -14.92
C TYR A 202 48.43 -15.15 -16.39
N THR A 203 47.28 -15.07 -17.07
CA THR A 203 47.18 -15.43 -18.50
C THR A 203 47.99 -14.48 -19.39
N HIS A 204 48.04 -13.19 -19.08
CA HIS A 204 48.85 -12.23 -19.83
C HIS A 204 50.38 -12.44 -19.66
N LEU A 205 50.80 -12.93 -18.49
CA LEU A 205 52.23 -13.24 -18.24
C LEU A 205 52.65 -14.55 -18.85
N THR A 206 51.75 -15.55 -18.99
CA THR A 206 52.10 -16.89 -19.47
C THR A 206 51.89 -17.07 -20.97
N LEU A 207 50.97 -16.40 -21.62
CA LEU A 207 50.73 -16.49 -23.08
C LEU A 207 51.85 -15.96 -24.00
N PRO A 208 52.61 -14.91 -23.66
CA PRO A 208 53.71 -14.43 -24.53
C PRO A 208 54.85 -15.42 -24.66
N THR A 209 55.00 -16.39 -23.77
CA THR A 209 56.13 -17.34 -23.83
C THR A 209 55.89 -18.55 -24.75
N ILE A 210 54.68 -18.70 -25.29
CA ILE A 210 54.35 -19.87 -26.16
C ILE A 210 54.47 -19.50 -27.66
N CYS A 211 54.57 -18.22 -28.04
CA CYS A 211 54.65 -17.76 -29.43
C CYS A 211 56.06 -17.39 -29.90
N SER A 212 57.13 -17.87 -29.24
CA SER A 212 58.50 -17.71 -29.70
C SER A 212 59.18 -19.05 -29.92
N VAL A 213 58.72 -19.76 -30.95
CA VAL A 213 59.50 -20.85 -31.61
C VAL A 213 59.29 -20.67 -33.11
#